data_2073e5a3a3dbf2afb9f6058ed51c3601
#
_entry.id   2073e5a3a3dbf2afb9f6058ed51c3601
#
_cell.length_a   1.000
_cell.length_b   1.000
_cell.length_c   1.000
_cell.angle_alpha   90.00
_cell.angle_beta   90.00
_cell.angle_gamma   90.00
#
_symmetry.space_group_name_H-M   'P 1'
#
loop_
_entity.id
_entity.type
_entity.pdbx_description
1 polymer ?
#
loop_
_entity_poly.entity_id
_entity_poly.type
_entity_poly.pdbx_seq_one_letter_code
_entity_poly.pdbx_strand_id
1 'polypeptide(L)'
;MSDTPNTPAQSHTSPILEVKNLKTYFPVKRGLLRKHVGNVKAVDDVSFSVGQQETLGLVGESGCGKSTVGRTILRLIPHTSGSVTFQDQDVFAASSSEMKAYRRQMQMIFQDPVGSLNPRMTIRRIIGEPMQVHRIATGSELDDRIATLLTKCGMLPEHMYRYPHEFSGGQRQRIGIARALALNPKFIVCDEPVSALDVSVQSQILNLLQDLQEEFGLSYLFIAHNLAVVEHFCDRIAVMYLGRIVELADRETLYRNPIHPYTKALLSAAPNPTPRGKKQRIMLLGDVPSPISFFKDEEKLAAEITAGTVNEMTEEERAEAAAELDTSVATITRKSLLDRPPLVPVENEPGHFVSKHV
;
A
#
# COMPACT_ATOMS: atom_id res chain seq x y z
N MET A 1 -11.52 -38.65 33.22
CA MET A 1 -11.48 -38.37 31.79
C MET A 1 -11.47 -36.86 31.65
N SER A 2 -10.31 -36.29 31.42
CA SER A 2 -10.08 -34.85 31.39
C SER A 2 -9.98 -34.45 29.91
N ASP A 3 -11.04 -33.78 29.42
CA ASP A 3 -11.07 -33.15 28.10
C ASP A 3 -10.20 -31.89 28.13
N THR A 4 -9.01 -31.95 27.54
CA THR A 4 -8.20 -30.80 27.20
C THR A 4 -8.75 -30.20 25.89
N PRO A 5 -9.07 -28.91 25.81
CA PRO A 5 -9.47 -28.28 24.55
C PRO A 5 -8.26 -28.23 23.60
N ASN A 6 -8.46 -28.85 22.45
CA ASN A 6 -7.49 -28.87 21.35
C ASN A 6 -7.46 -27.47 20.70
N THR A 7 -6.51 -26.62 21.10
CA THR A 7 -6.21 -25.36 20.43
C THR A 7 -5.59 -25.71 19.08
N PRO A 8 -6.14 -25.26 17.93
CA PRO A 8 -5.51 -25.49 16.66
C PRO A 8 -4.13 -24.82 16.63
N ALA A 9 -3.10 -25.61 16.44
CA ALA A 9 -1.74 -25.15 16.23
C ALA A 9 -1.74 -24.23 14.99
N GLN A 10 -1.46 -22.95 15.19
CA GLN A 10 -1.13 -22.04 14.10
C GLN A 10 0.12 -22.59 13.43
N SER A 11 -0.05 -23.15 12.23
CA SER A 11 1.06 -23.55 11.37
C SER A 11 1.81 -22.28 10.99
N HIS A 12 2.97 -22.04 11.59
CA HIS A 12 3.92 -21.01 11.21
C HIS A 12 4.52 -21.38 9.84
N THR A 13 3.72 -21.22 8.78
CA THR A 13 4.28 -21.20 7.43
C THR A 13 5.06 -19.90 7.29
N SER A 14 6.34 -19.99 6.84
CA SER A 14 7.18 -18.82 6.58
C SER A 14 6.45 -17.83 5.66
N PRO A 15 6.57 -16.52 5.91
CA PRO A 15 5.91 -15.51 5.09
C PRO A 15 6.42 -15.59 3.65
N ILE A 16 5.55 -15.31 2.67
CA ILE A 16 5.95 -15.27 1.26
C ILE A 16 6.86 -14.08 0.98
N LEU A 17 6.62 -12.96 1.68
CA LEU A 17 7.41 -11.73 1.60
C LEU A 17 7.73 -11.22 3.02
N GLU A 18 8.98 -10.85 3.26
CA GLU A 18 9.39 -10.16 4.48
C GLU A 18 10.19 -8.90 4.12
N VAL A 19 9.80 -7.78 4.70
CA VAL A 19 10.44 -6.47 4.54
C VAL A 19 10.99 -6.04 5.89
N LYS A 20 12.29 -5.71 5.97
CA LYS A 20 12.95 -5.28 7.21
C LYS A 20 13.69 -3.96 7.02
N ASN A 21 13.34 -2.98 7.85
CA ASN A 21 13.97 -1.66 7.97
C ASN A 21 14.19 -0.98 6.61
N LEU A 22 13.21 -1.13 5.70
CA LEU A 22 13.28 -0.61 4.34
C LEU A 22 13.33 0.91 4.35
N LYS A 23 14.35 1.47 3.67
CA LYS A 23 14.50 2.90 3.45
C LYS A 23 14.66 3.20 1.96
N THR A 24 13.93 4.21 1.49
CA THR A 24 14.01 4.69 0.11
C THR A 24 14.00 6.22 0.12
N TYR A 25 15.15 6.80 -0.17
CA TYR A 25 15.38 8.23 -0.12
C TYR A 25 15.68 8.76 -1.52
N PHE A 26 15.09 9.90 -1.87
CA PHE A 26 15.31 10.58 -3.14
C PHE A 26 16.15 11.82 -2.92
N PRO A 27 17.33 11.95 -3.59
CA PRO A 27 18.19 13.10 -3.43
C PRO A 27 17.56 14.36 -4.04
N VAL A 28 17.48 15.43 -3.24
CA VAL A 28 17.06 16.76 -3.69
C VAL A 28 18.28 17.55 -4.13
N LYS A 29 18.29 17.98 -5.39
CA LYS A 29 19.35 18.81 -5.98
C LYS A 29 18.80 20.21 -6.28
N ARG A 30 19.53 21.27 -5.89
CA ARG A 30 19.15 22.68 -6.10
C ARG A 30 20.22 23.47 -6.83
N GLY A 31 19.77 24.51 -7.55
CA GLY A 31 20.63 25.45 -8.28
C GLY A 31 21.19 24.93 -9.60
N LEU A 32 21.87 25.83 -10.36
CA LEU A 32 22.43 25.55 -11.69
C LEU A 32 23.47 24.41 -11.65
N LEU A 33 24.23 24.33 -10.56
CA LEU A 33 25.24 23.28 -10.32
C LEU A 33 24.70 21.99 -9.72
N ARG A 34 23.37 21.83 -9.62
CA ARG A 34 22.71 20.63 -9.05
C ARG A 34 23.29 20.17 -7.70
N LYS A 35 23.63 21.11 -6.81
CA LYS A 35 24.16 20.80 -5.50
C LYS A 35 23.14 20.01 -4.69
N HIS A 36 23.59 18.91 -4.06
CA HIS A 36 22.76 18.11 -3.17
C HIS A 36 22.43 18.94 -1.91
N VAL A 37 21.14 19.11 -1.59
CA VAL A 37 20.65 19.92 -0.47
C VAL A 37 19.90 19.11 0.58
N GLY A 38 19.67 17.80 0.34
CA GLY A 38 18.98 16.89 1.27
C GLY A 38 18.36 15.72 0.52
N ASN A 39 17.62 14.91 1.26
CA ASN A 39 16.91 13.76 0.71
C ASN A 39 15.43 13.82 1.09
N VAL A 40 14.55 13.41 0.21
CA VAL A 40 13.15 13.09 0.54
C VAL A 40 13.11 11.66 1.05
N LYS A 41 12.81 11.44 2.32
CA LYS A 41 12.65 10.11 2.93
C LYS A 41 11.25 9.55 2.63
N ALA A 42 11.03 9.12 1.40
CA ALA A 42 9.72 8.62 0.98
C ALA A 42 9.32 7.32 1.70
N VAL A 43 10.30 6.49 2.04
CA VAL A 43 10.15 5.31 2.91
C VAL A 43 11.27 5.37 3.94
N ASP A 44 10.92 5.32 5.22
CA ASP A 44 11.86 5.50 6.32
C ASP A 44 11.59 4.48 7.43
N ASP A 45 12.37 3.39 7.43
CA ASP A 45 12.31 2.32 8.43
C ASP A 45 11.00 1.51 8.43
N VAL A 46 10.57 1.05 7.25
CA VAL A 46 9.36 0.24 7.08
C VAL A 46 9.68 -1.24 7.22
N SER A 47 8.94 -1.93 8.11
CA SER A 47 9.06 -3.37 8.32
C SER A 47 7.68 -4.01 8.40
N PHE A 48 7.47 -5.09 7.64
CA PHE A 48 6.26 -5.93 7.67
C PHE A 48 6.51 -7.26 6.97
N SER A 49 5.58 -8.19 7.12
CA SER A 49 5.56 -9.45 6.39
C SER A 49 4.20 -9.68 5.74
N VAL A 50 4.17 -10.45 4.64
CA VAL A 50 2.96 -10.95 3.99
C VAL A 50 3.01 -12.46 4.01
N GLY A 51 1.96 -13.08 4.52
CA GLY A 51 1.79 -14.54 4.54
C GLY A 51 1.45 -15.11 3.16
N GLN A 52 1.43 -16.43 3.05
CA GLN A 52 0.93 -17.10 1.86
C GLN A 52 -0.59 -16.95 1.78
N GLN A 53 -1.09 -16.61 0.60
CA GLN A 53 -2.53 -16.36 0.34
C GLN A 53 -3.13 -15.26 1.25
N GLU A 54 -2.28 -14.39 1.79
CA GLU A 54 -2.68 -13.25 2.61
C GLU A 54 -2.78 -11.98 1.77
N THR A 55 -3.76 -11.13 2.10
CA THR A 55 -3.84 -9.75 1.62
C THR A 55 -3.45 -8.78 2.75
N LEU A 56 -2.25 -8.20 2.65
CA LEU A 56 -1.85 -7.10 3.51
C LEU A 56 -2.24 -5.76 2.89
N GLY A 57 -3.10 -5.00 3.55
CA GLY A 57 -3.43 -3.63 3.19
C GLY A 57 -2.35 -2.65 3.63
N LEU A 58 -1.88 -1.78 2.75
CA LEU A 58 -1.01 -0.65 3.10
C LEU A 58 -1.78 0.64 2.84
N VAL A 59 -2.20 1.32 3.91
CA VAL A 59 -3.11 2.47 3.83
C VAL A 59 -2.47 3.74 4.39
N GLY A 60 -2.96 4.90 3.94
CA GLY A 60 -2.50 6.21 4.39
C GLY A 60 -2.80 7.29 3.37
N GLU A 61 -2.57 8.55 3.69
CA GLU A 61 -2.81 9.68 2.79
C GLU A 61 -1.98 9.61 1.50
N SER A 62 -2.43 10.31 0.46
CA SER A 62 -1.66 10.44 -0.79
C SER A 62 -0.29 11.07 -0.51
N GLY A 63 0.76 10.55 -1.14
CA GLY A 63 2.12 11.05 -0.97
C GLY A 63 2.86 10.53 0.27
N CYS A 64 2.26 9.72 1.15
CA CYS A 64 2.96 9.19 2.35
C CYS A 64 4.00 8.09 2.06
N GLY A 65 4.16 7.65 0.79
CA GLY A 65 5.22 6.70 0.40
C GLY A 65 4.75 5.29 0.02
N LYS A 66 3.46 4.96 0.05
CA LYS A 66 2.91 3.61 -0.21
C LYS A 66 3.35 3.01 -1.56
N SER A 67 3.13 3.74 -2.65
CA SER A 67 3.55 3.29 -3.99
C SER A 67 5.07 3.14 -4.10
N THR A 68 5.82 3.95 -3.35
CA THR A 68 7.29 3.83 -3.26
C THR A 68 7.68 2.52 -2.60
N VAL A 69 7.00 2.10 -1.52
CA VAL A 69 7.22 0.79 -0.88
C VAL A 69 7.03 -0.34 -1.90
N GLY A 70 5.88 -0.40 -2.56
CA GLY A 70 5.59 -1.44 -3.55
C GLY A 70 6.60 -1.50 -4.70
N ARG A 71 6.96 -0.34 -5.26
CA ARG A 71 7.94 -0.24 -6.34
C ARG A 71 9.36 -0.60 -5.89
N THR A 72 9.74 -0.28 -4.65
CA THR A 72 11.05 -0.64 -4.10
C THR A 72 11.15 -2.14 -3.87
N ILE A 73 10.12 -2.80 -3.34
CA ILE A 73 10.06 -4.25 -3.15
C ILE A 73 10.30 -4.99 -4.48
N LEU A 74 9.68 -4.50 -5.56
CA LEU A 74 9.84 -5.08 -6.90
C LEU A 74 11.13 -4.65 -7.63
N ARG A 75 12.03 -3.91 -6.95
CA ARG A 75 13.25 -3.31 -7.55
C ARG A 75 12.96 -2.50 -8.81
N LEU A 76 11.82 -1.83 -8.88
CA LEU A 76 11.52 -0.82 -9.90
C LEU A 76 12.14 0.53 -9.54
N ILE A 77 12.40 0.76 -8.26
CA ILE A 77 13.15 1.90 -7.71
C ILE A 77 14.26 1.35 -6.80
N PRO A 78 15.45 1.98 -6.79
CA PRO A 78 16.52 1.57 -5.90
C PRO A 78 16.14 1.84 -4.43
N HIS A 79 16.48 0.93 -3.52
CA HIS A 79 16.41 1.13 -2.08
C HIS A 79 17.65 1.92 -1.59
N THR A 80 17.52 2.56 -0.43
CA THR A 80 18.66 3.20 0.26
C THR A 80 19.32 2.24 1.25
N SER A 81 18.51 1.51 2.03
CA SER A 81 18.96 0.46 2.95
C SER A 81 17.77 -0.42 3.35
N GLY A 82 18.02 -1.45 4.13
CA GLY A 82 17.05 -2.47 4.52
C GLY A 82 17.14 -3.72 3.65
N SER A 83 16.26 -4.68 3.89
CA SER A 83 16.21 -5.94 3.13
C SER A 83 14.79 -6.32 2.76
N VAL A 84 14.66 -7.02 1.66
CA VAL A 84 13.41 -7.65 1.19
C VAL A 84 13.72 -9.10 0.87
N THR A 85 13.08 -10.03 1.56
CA THR A 85 13.15 -11.46 1.23
C THR A 85 11.83 -11.92 0.62
N PHE A 86 11.92 -12.68 -0.45
CA PHE A 86 10.79 -13.33 -1.12
C PHE A 86 11.05 -14.83 -1.15
N GLN A 87 10.19 -15.63 -0.52
CA GLN A 87 10.40 -17.08 -0.36
C GLN A 87 11.80 -17.39 0.20
N ASP A 88 12.14 -16.73 1.32
CA ASP A 88 13.40 -16.86 2.04
C ASP A 88 14.68 -16.46 1.27
N GLN A 89 14.54 -15.79 0.12
CA GLN A 89 15.66 -15.32 -0.69
C GLN A 89 15.71 -13.81 -0.77
N ASP A 90 16.90 -13.22 -0.62
CA ASP A 90 17.11 -11.78 -0.66
C ASP A 90 16.93 -11.23 -2.09
N VAL A 91 15.87 -10.42 -2.27
CA VAL A 91 15.56 -9.79 -3.55
C VAL A 91 16.60 -8.75 -3.94
N PHE A 92 17.21 -8.05 -2.97
CA PHE A 92 18.14 -6.96 -3.26
C PHE A 92 19.54 -7.46 -3.61
N ALA A 93 19.94 -8.62 -3.08
CA ALA A 93 21.19 -9.27 -3.42
C ALA A 93 21.13 -10.00 -4.79
N ALA A 94 19.94 -10.21 -5.35
CA ALA A 94 19.76 -10.96 -6.58
C ALA A 94 20.47 -10.33 -7.78
N SER A 95 21.14 -11.17 -8.56
CA SER A 95 21.72 -10.82 -9.87
C SER A 95 20.64 -10.48 -10.90
N SER A 96 21.01 -9.93 -12.05
CA SER A 96 20.07 -9.59 -13.13
C SER A 96 19.32 -10.82 -13.67
N SER A 97 19.95 -11.99 -13.69
CA SER A 97 19.33 -13.26 -14.11
C SER A 97 18.32 -13.77 -13.09
N GLU A 98 18.66 -13.75 -11.80
CA GLU A 98 17.75 -14.12 -10.72
C GLU A 98 16.57 -13.15 -10.62
N MET A 99 16.83 -11.85 -10.81
CA MET A 99 15.76 -10.84 -10.84
C MET A 99 14.74 -11.09 -11.94
N LYS A 100 15.17 -11.68 -13.08
CA LYS A 100 14.23 -12.10 -14.13
C LYS A 100 13.29 -13.22 -13.63
N ALA A 101 13.76 -14.14 -12.81
CA ALA A 101 12.94 -15.18 -12.20
C ALA A 101 11.99 -14.59 -11.15
N TYR A 102 12.44 -13.65 -10.31
CA TYR A 102 11.57 -12.95 -9.37
C TYR A 102 10.48 -12.15 -10.06
N ARG A 103 10.78 -11.41 -11.15
CA ARG A 103 9.78 -10.68 -11.94
C ARG A 103 8.71 -11.58 -12.55
N ARG A 104 8.97 -12.89 -12.71
CA ARG A 104 7.94 -13.85 -13.09
C ARG A 104 6.98 -14.14 -11.93
N GLN A 105 7.47 -14.17 -10.70
CA GLN A 105 6.72 -14.55 -9.52
C GLN A 105 6.11 -13.38 -8.75
N MET A 106 6.68 -12.17 -8.92
CA MET A 106 6.22 -10.94 -8.29
C MET A 106 5.78 -9.96 -9.37
N GLN A 107 4.52 -9.57 -9.37
CA GLN A 107 3.93 -8.69 -10.39
C GLN A 107 3.33 -7.44 -9.76
N MET A 108 2.91 -6.49 -10.61
CA MET A 108 2.29 -5.23 -10.17
C MET A 108 1.07 -4.90 -11.01
N ILE A 109 -0.01 -4.54 -10.32
CA ILE A 109 -1.18 -3.87 -10.90
C ILE A 109 -1.02 -2.39 -10.58
N PHE A 110 -1.00 -1.54 -11.61
CA PHE A 110 -0.70 -0.11 -11.49
C PHE A 110 -1.94 0.73 -11.21
N GLN A 111 -1.74 1.88 -10.57
CA GLN A 111 -2.76 2.85 -10.19
C GLN A 111 -3.52 3.44 -11.38
N ASP A 112 -2.83 3.74 -12.47
CA ASP A 112 -3.43 4.32 -13.68
C ASP A 112 -3.66 3.23 -14.74
N PRO A 113 -4.91 2.79 -14.94
CA PRO A 113 -5.22 1.79 -15.95
C PRO A 113 -5.03 2.29 -17.37
N VAL A 114 -5.03 3.62 -17.59
CA VAL A 114 -4.82 4.21 -18.92
C VAL A 114 -3.34 4.29 -19.24
N GLY A 115 -2.55 4.90 -18.38
CA GLY A 115 -1.11 5.07 -18.59
C GLY A 115 -0.30 3.77 -18.47
N SER A 116 -0.86 2.74 -17.85
CA SER A 116 -0.20 1.44 -17.70
C SER A 116 -0.23 0.56 -18.96
N LEU A 117 -1.11 0.86 -19.91
CA LEU A 117 -1.27 0.11 -21.16
C LEU A 117 -0.75 0.93 -22.34
N ASN A 118 0.14 0.35 -23.15
CA ASN A 118 0.63 1.03 -24.36
C ASN A 118 -0.53 1.18 -25.38
N PRO A 119 -0.98 2.41 -25.70
CA PRO A 119 -2.15 2.63 -26.55
C PRO A 119 -1.94 2.20 -28.01
N ARG A 120 -0.70 1.95 -28.42
CA ARG A 120 -0.33 1.51 -29.78
C ARG A 120 -0.27 -0.01 -29.94
N MET A 121 -0.50 -0.76 -28.85
CA MET A 121 -0.48 -2.22 -28.84
C MET A 121 -1.89 -2.77 -28.68
N THR A 122 -2.18 -3.88 -29.36
CA THR A 122 -3.41 -4.64 -29.12
C THR A 122 -3.35 -5.32 -27.74
N ILE A 123 -4.51 -5.65 -27.17
CA ILE A 123 -4.61 -6.36 -25.90
C ILE A 123 -3.84 -7.69 -25.93
N ARG A 124 -3.93 -8.42 -27.06
CA ARG A 124 -3.13 -9.63 -27.31
C ARG A 124 -1.64 -9.39 -27.08
N ARG A 125 -1.11 -8.30 -27.61
CA ARG A 125 0.32 -7.97 -27.46
C ARG A 125 0.65 -7.55 -26.04
N ILE A 126 -0.21 -6.77 -25.39
CA ILE A 126 -0.02 -6.28 -24.01
C ILE A 126 0.03 -7.44 -23.01
N ILE A 127 -0.88 -8.41 -23.10
CA ILE A 127 -0.93 -9.58 -22.21
C ILE A 127 0.11 -10.63 -22.62
N GLY A 128 0.37 -10.78 -23.91
CA GLY A 128 1.26 -11.80 -24.46
C GLY A 128 2.75 -11.46 -24.35
N GLU A 129 3.12 -10.17 -24.36
CA GLU A 129 4.53 -9.75 -24.33
C GLU A 129 5.30 -10.34 -23.11
N PRO A 130 4.80 -10.30 -21.87
CA PRO A 130 5.44 -10.95 -20.74
C PRO A 130 5.69 -12.45 -20.97
N MET A 131 4.70 -13.18 -21.50
CA MET A 131 4.83 -14.61 -21.77
C MET A 131 5.91 -14.89 -22.83
N GLN A 132 5.99 -14.06 -23.88
CA GLN A 132 7.02 -14.19 -24.92
C GLN A 132 8.43 -13.88 -24.38
N VAL A 133 8.59 -12.79 -23.60
CA VAL A 133 9.87 -12.40 -22.98
C VAL A 133 10.40 -13.49 -22.05
N HIS A 134 9.50 -14.16 -21.33
CA HIS A 134 9.83 -15.28 -20.43
C HIS A 134 9.78 -16.64 -21.11
N ARG A 135 9.53 -16.72 -22.43
CA ARG A 135 9.48 -17.95 -23.25
C ARG A 135 8.50 -18.99 -22.71
N ILE A 136 7.32 -18.54 -22.25
CA ILE A 136 6.27 -19.39 -21.70
C ILE A 136 5.39 -19.97 -22.77
N ALA A 137 4.97 -19.14 -23.75
CA ALA A 137 4.08 -19.53 -24.83
C ALA A 137 4.34 -18.69 -26.09
N THR A 138 4.05 -19.26 -27.26
CA THR A 138 4.11 -18.60 -28.57
C THR A 138 3.00 -19.15 -29.49
N GLY A 139 2.73 -18.48 -30.61
CA GLY A 139 1.75 -18.95 -31.60
C GLY A 139 0.34 -19.10 -31.03
N SER A 140 -0.36 -20.18 -31.40
CA SER A 140 -1.73 -20.48 -30.96
C SER A 140 -1.84 -20.72 -29.44
N GLU A 141 -0.84 -21.36 -28.84
CA GLU A 141 -0.81 -21.56 -27.38
C GLU A 141 -0.85 -20.22 -26.63
N LEU A 142 -0.17 -19.20 -27.14
CA LEU A 142 -0.22 -17.86 -26.57
C LEU A 142 -1.63 -17.29 -26.64
N ASP A 143 -2.32 -17.46 -27.75
CA ASP A 143 -3.69 -16.97 -27.95
C ASP A 143 -4.69 -17.66 -27.04
N ASP A 144 -4.57 -18.97 -26.87
CA ASP A 144 -5.42 -19.76 -25.96
C ASP A 144 -5.24 -19.33 -24.50
N ARG A 145 -3.99 -19.08 -24.09
CA ARG A 145 -3.69 -18.58 -22.74
C ARG A 145 -4.24 -17.18 -22.51
N ILE A 146 -4.12 -16.28 -23.49
CA ILE A 146 -4.67 -14.91 -23.42
C ILE A 146 -6.18 -14.97 -23.36
N ALA A 147 -6.85 -15.79 -24.18
CA ALA A 147 -8.30 -15.99 -24.17
C ALA A 147 -8.78 -16.45 -22.80
N THR A 148 -8.08 -17.42 -22.20
CA THR A 148 -8.38 -17.94 -20.86
C THR A 148 -8.26 -16.83 -19.79
N LEU A 149 -7.17 -16.05 -19.81
CA LEU A 149 -6.96 -14.96 -18.83
C LEU A 149 -8.01 -13.85 -18.99
N LEU A 150 -8.36 -13.48 -20.21
CA LEU A 150 -9.43 -12.51 -20.47
C LEU A 150 -10.75 -13.01 -19.90
N THR A 151 -11.12 -14.27 -20.14
CA THR A 151 -12.35 -14.87 -19.60
C THR A 151 -12.36 -14.86 -18.08
N LYS A 152 -11.25 -15.23 -17.42
CA LYS A 152 -11.11 -15.18 -15.96
C LYS A 152 -11.25 -13.76 -15.40
N CYS A 153 -10.84 -12.76 -16.16
CA CYS A 153 -11.03 -11.35 -15.80
C CYS A 153 -12.41 -10.79 -16.21
N GLY A 154 -13.36 -11.64 -16.65
CA GLY A 154 -14.70 -11.23 -17.05
C GLY A 154 -14.73 -10.44 -18.37
N MET A 155 -13.79 -10.74 -19.29
CA MET A 155 -13.70 -10.15 -20.62
C MET A 155 -13.95 -11.21 -21.69
N LEU A 156 -14.33 -10.79 -22.89
CA LEU A 156 -14.51 -11.71 -24.02
C LEU A 156 -13.16 -12.02 -24.69
N PRO A 157 -12.92 -13.26 -25.14
CA PRO A 157 -11.68 -13.64 -25.85
C PRO A 157 -11.36 -12.75 -27.06
N GLU A 158 -12.36 -12.39 -27.84
CA GLU A 158 -12.22 -11.53 -29.03
C GLU A 158 -11.72 -10.11 -28.70
N HIS A 159 -11.79 -9.67 -27.44
CA HIS A 159 -11.21 -8.40 -26.98
C HIS A 159 -9.68 -8.34 -27.16
N MET A 160 -9.02 -9.49 -27.34
CA MET A 160 -7.58 -9.54 -27.57
C MET A 160 -7.11 -8.78 -28.82
N TYR A 161 -7.99 -8.63 -29.81
CA TYR A 161 -7.66 -7.96 -31.08
C TYR A 161 -7.87 -6.45 -31.06
N ARG A 162 -8.48 -5.92 -30.01
CA ARG A 162 -8.77 -4.50 -29.83
C ARG A 162 -7.63 -3.74 -29.18
N TYR A 163 -7.72 -2.41 -29.21
CA TYR A 163 -6.76 -1.48 -28.60
C TYR A 163 -7.28 -0.94 -27.27
N PRO A 164 -6.39 -0.50 -26.34
CA PRO A 164 -6.81 0.01 -25.03
C PRO A 164 -7.83 1.15 -25.07
N HIS A 165 -7.76 2.04 -26.06
CA HIS A 165 -8.68 3.18 -26.16
C HIS A 165 -10.14 2.79 -26.47
N GLU A 166 -10.40 1.56 -26.90
CA GLU A 166 -11.75 1.04 -27.17
C GLU A 166 -12.46 0.50 -25.90
N PHE A 167 -11.82 0.59 -24.72
CA PHE A 167 -12.31 0.05 -23.47
C PHE A 167 -12.58 1.11 -22.41
N SER A 168 -13.56 0.87 -21.53
CA SER A 168 -13.81 1.68 -20.34
C SER A 168 -12.67 1.58 -19.32
N GLY A 169 -12.63 2.47 -18.34
CA GLY A 169 -11.64 2.44 -17.26
C GLY A 169 -11.59 1.11 -16.51
N GLY A 170 -12.75 0.59 -16.12
CA GLY A 170 -12.87 -0.72 -15.45
C GLY A 170 -12.43 -1.90 -16.33
N GLN A 171 -12.74 -1.86 -17.63
CA GLN A 171 -12.25 -2.87 -18.57
C GLN A 171 -10.73 -2.81 -18.76
N ARG A 172 -10.14 -1.61 -18.84
CA ARG A 172 -8.67 -1.45 -18.88
C ARG A 172 -8.01 -1.98 -17.61
N GLN A 173 -8.64 -1.78 -16.46
CA GLN A 173 -8.15 -2.36 -15.20
C GLN A 173 -8.16 -3.89 -15.25
N ARG A 174 -9.24 -4.51 -15.74
CA ARG A 174 -9.32 -5.96 -15.95
C ARG A 174 -8.23 -6.49 -16.90
N ILE A 175 -7.90 -5.74 -17.94
CA ILE A 175 -6.78 -6.05 -18.85
C ILE A 175 -5.44 -5.93 -18.10
N GLY A 176 -5.26 -4.92 -17.27
CA GLY A 176 -4.08 -4.77 -16.40
C GLY A 176 -3.90 -5.94 -15.43
N ILE A 177 -5.01 -6.43 -14.86
CA ILE A 177 -5.04 -7.62 -14.00
C ILE A 177 -4.66 -8.87 -14.82
N ALA A 178 -5.27 -9.08 -16.00
CA ALA A 178 -4.94 -10.20 -16.88
C ALA A 178 -3.44 -10.21 -17.28
N ARG A 179 -2.86 -9.03 -17.54
CA ARG A 179 -1.43 -8.89 -17.82
C ARG A 179 -0.56 -9.29 -16.61
N ALA A 180 -0.95 -8.88 -15.40
CA ALA A 180 -0.21 -9.26 -14.18
C ALA A 180 -0.25 -10.77 -13.95
N LEU A 181 -1.36 -11.44 -14.28
CA LEU A 181 -1.53 -12.90 -14.16
C LEU A 181 -0.80 -13.69 -15.25
N ALA A 182 -0.37 -13.06 -16.34
CA ALA A 182 0.20 -13.72 -17.52
C ALA A 182 1.40 -14.63 -17.23
N LEU A 183 2.13 -14.35 -16.16
CA LEU A 183 3.31 -15.11 -15.72
C LEU A 183 3.02 -16.10 -14.60
N ASN A 184 1.75 -16.27 -14.21
CA ASN A 184 1.34 -17.08 -13.06
C ASN A 184 2.11 -16.72 -11.77
N PRO A 185 2.01 -15.47 -11.30
CA PRO A 185 2.75 -14.98 -10.15
C PRO A 185 2.27 -15.65 -8.86
N LYS A 186 3.06 -15.49 -7.79
CA LYS A 186 2.69 -15.87 -6.41
C LYS A 186 2.35 -14.65 -5.55
N PHE A 187 2.88 -13.50 -5.92
CA PHE A 187 2.71 -12.26 -5.19
C PHE A 187 2.44 -11.09 -6.15
N ILE A 188 1.47 -10.27 -5.82
CA ILE A 188 1.11 -9.09 -6.61
C ILE A 188 1.03 -7.85 -5.70
N VAL A 189 1.71 -6.78 -6.10
CA VAL A 189 1.51 -5.45 -5.54
C VAL A 189 0.36 -4.78 -6.30
N CYS A 190 -0.75 -4.50 -5.63
CA CYS A 190 -1.89 -3.77 -6.16
C CYS A 190 -1.75 -2.29 -5.75
N ASP A 191 -1.21 -1.44 -6.64
CA ASP A 191 -1.00 -0.02 -6.37
C ASP A 191 -2.27 0.76 -6.71
N GLU A 192 -3.10 1.04 -5.70
CA GLU A 192 -4.40 1.73 -5.80
C GLU A 192 -5.30 1.22 -6.96
N PRO A 193 -5.57 -0.09 -7.08
CA PRO A 193 -6.14 -0.70 -8.28
C PRO A 193 -7.58 -0.27 -8.58
N VAL A 194 -8.23 0.46 -7.67
CA VAL A 194 -9.63 0.89 -7.80
C VAL A 194 -9.84 2.39 -7.66
N SER A 195 -8.80 3.18 -7.37
CA SER A 195 -8.90 4.60 -7.03
C SER A 195 -9.50 5.48 -8.12
N ALA A 196 -9.31 5.13 -9.39
CA ALA A 196 -9.78 5.87 -10.57
C ALA A 196 -11.12 5.36 -11.13
N LEU A 197 -11.84 4.50 -10.38
CA LEU A 197 -13.05 3.83 -10.85
C LEU A 197 -14.27 4.24 -10.03
N ASP A 198 -15.46 4.15 -10.64
CA ASP A 198 -16.74 4.35 -9.97
C ASP A 198 -16.98 3.27 -8.90
N VAL A 199 -17.73 3.59 -7.83
CA VAL A 199 -17.95 2.71 -6.66
C VAL A 199 -18.45 1.33 -7.03
N SER A 200 -19.38 1.24 -8.01
CA SER A 200 -19.92 -0.05 -8.47
C SER A 200 -18.87 -0.90 -9.19
N VAL A 201 -17.97 -0.26 -9.96
CA VAL A 201 -16.88 -0.93 -10.65
C VAL A 201 -15.77 -1.31 -9.67
N GLN A 202 -15.51 -0.47 -8.63
CA GLN A 202 -14.57 -0.81 -7.56
C GLN A 202 -14.92 -2.15 -6.91
N SER A 203 -16.19 -2.34 -6.50
CA SER A 203 -16.66 -3.59 -5.89
C SER A 203 -16.47 -4.79 -6.81
N GLN A 204 -16.74 -4.63 -8.11
CA GLN A 204 -16.52 -5.71 -9.09
C GLN A 204 -15.03 -6.08 -9.25
N ILE A 205 -14.12 -5.11 -9.19
CA ILE A 205 -12.68 -5.38 -9.27
C ILE A 205 -12.17 -6.04 -7.99
N LEU A 206 -12.67 -5.63 -6.82
CA LEU A 206 -12.30 -6.27 -5.54
C LEU A 206 -12.75 -7.73 -5.48
N ASN A 207 -14.00 -8.01 -5.87
CA ASN A 207 -14.50 -9.40 -5.96
C ASN A 207 -13.65 -10.21 -6.95
N LEU A 208 -13.36 -9.66 -8.14
CA LEU A 208 -12.48 -10.31 -9.10
C LEU A 208 -11.10 -10.64 -8.51
N LEU A 209 -10.47 -9.71 -7.78
CA LEU A 209 -9.18 -9.97 -7.14
C LEU A 209 -9.27 -11.04 -6.06
N GLN A 210 -10.38 -11.13 -5.33
CA GLN A 210 -10.62 -12.17 -4.34
C GLN A 210 -10.80 -13.54 -5.01
N ASP A 211 -11.63 -13.64 -6.04
CA ASP A 211 -11.83 -14.88 -6.81
C ASP A 211 -10.48 -15.39 -7.39
N LEU A 212 -9.67 -14.46 -7.92
CA LEU A 212 -8.34 -14.78 -8.46
C LEU A 212 -7.34 -15.19 -7.36
N GLN A 213 -7.44 -14.63 -6.16
CA GLN A 213 -6.63 -15.03 -5.01
C GLN A 213 -6.91 -16.49 -4.63
N GLU A 214 -8.16 -16.85 -4.52
CA GLU A 214 -8.58 -18.22 -4.20
C GLU A 214 -8.19 -19.20 -5.30
N GLU A 215 -8.42 -18.84 -6.57
CA GLU A 215 -8.14 -19.72 -7.71
C GLU A 215 -6.64 -19.97 -7.94
N PHE A 216 -5.82 -18.93 -7.82
CA PHE A 216 -4.37 -19.01 -8.13
C PHE A 216 -3.48 -19.08 -6.89
N GLY A 217 -4.04 -19.03 -5.68
CA GLY A 217 -3.28 -19.02 -4.43
C GLY A 217 -2.40 -17.78 -4.27
N LEU A 218 -2.90 -16.61 -4.68
CA LEU A 218 -2.14 -15.37 -4.71
C LEU A 218 -1.99 -14.75 -3.32
N SER A 219 -0.87 -14.06 -3.10
CA SER A 219 -0.72 -13.14 -1.96
C SER A 219 -0.65 -11.71 -2.49
N TYR A 220 -1.27 -10.76 -1.75
CA TYR A 220 -1.34 -9.38 -2.17
C TYR A 220 -0.69 -8.41 -1.18
N LEU A 221 0.00 -7.41 -1.70
CA LEU A 221 0.20 -6.13 -1.02
C LEU A 221 -0.77 -5.13 -1.66
N PHE A 222 -1.85 -4.83 -0.97
CA PHE A 222 -2.92 -3.97 -1.46
C PHE A 222 -2.74 -2.54 -0.95
N ILE A 223 -2.33 -1.64 -1.82
CA ILE A 223 -2.12 -0.23 -1.51
C ILE A 223 -3.42 0.53 -1.77
N ALA A 224 -3.89 1.28 -0.77
CA ALA A 224 -5.08 2.11 -0.87
C ALA A 224 -4.94 3.40 -0.05
N HIS A 225 -5.71 4.41 -0.41
CA HIS A 225 -5.85 5.63 0.40
C HIS A 225 -7.17 5.66 1.19
N ASN A 226 -8.10 4.73 0.91
CA ASN A 226 -9.41 4.68 1.54
C ASN A 226 -9.54 3.39 2.39
N LEU A 227 -9.74 3.58 3.70
CA LEU A 227 -9.94 2.47 4.64
C LEU A 227 -11.21 1.67 4.37
N ALA A 228 -12.29 2.28 3.87
CA ALA A 228 -13.51 1.54 3.55
C ALA A 228 -13.33 0.44 2.48
N VAL A 229 -12.36 0.62 1.57
CA VAL A 229 -12.03 -0.38 0.55
C VAL A 229 -11.31 -1.57 1.17
N VAL A 230 -10.38 -1.33 2.11
CA VAL A 230 -9.56 -2.40 2.71
C VAL A 230 -10.29 -3.18 3.80
N GLU A 231 -11.36 -2.61 4.40
CA GLU A 231 -12.17 -3.25 5.44
C GLU A 231 -12.73 -4.60 5.01
N HIS A 232 -13.08 -4.75 3.73
CA HIS A 232 -13.72 -5.98 3.23
C HIS A 232 -12.79 -6.88 2.43
N PHE A 233 -11.57 -6.41 2.14
CA PHE A 233 -10.67 -7.11 1.23
C PHE A 233 -9.36 -7.59 1.88
N CYS A 234 -8.88 -6.91 2.92
CA CYS A 234 -7.58 -7.22 3.53
C CYS A 234 -7.73 -8.07 4.79
N ASP A 235 -6.75 -8.95 5.06
CA ASP A 235 -6.66 -9.73 6.29
C ASP A 235 -6.00 -8.93 7.40
N ARG A 236 -4.90 -8.26 7.08
CA ARG A 236 -4.16 -7.35 7.97
C ARG A 236 -3.97 -6.00 7.30
N ILE A 237 -3.79 -4.97 8.10
CA ILE A 237 -3.66 -3.60 7.64
C ILE A 237 -2.47 -2.94 8.31
N ALA A 238 -1.59 -2.35 7.49
CA ALA A 238 -0.51 -1.47 7.91
C ALA A 238 -0.88 -0.03 7.58
N VAL A 239 -0.94 0.83 8.57
CA VAL A 239 -1.22 2.27 8.41
C VAL A 239 0.09 3.01 8.27
N MET A 240 0.25 3.71 7.15
CA MET A 240 1.49 4.43 6.81
C MET A 240 1.28 5.94 6.89
N TYR A 241 2.15 6.63 7.61
CA TYR A 241 2.17 8.08 7.73
C TYR A 241 3.60 8.61 7.57
N LEU A 242 3.80 9.59 6.68
CA LEU A 242 5.08 10.24 6.41
C LEU A 242 6.28 9.27 6.28
N GLY A 243 6.12 8.24 5.47
CA GLY A 243 7.18 7.28 5.17
C GLY A 243 7.35 6.14 6.16
N ARG A 244 6.58 6.07 7.25
CA ARG A 244 6.66 5.02 8.27
C ARG A 244 5.32 4.33 8.51
N ILE A 245 5.37 3.06 8.93
CA ILE A 245 4.19 2.38 9.47
C ILE A 245 4.01 2.86 10.91
N VAL A 246 2.82 3.36 11.22
CA VAL A 246 2.47 3.87 12.55
C VAL A 246 1.58 2.91 13.34
N GLU A 247 0.86 2.04 12.64
CA GLU A 247 0.04 0.97 13.24
C GLU A 247 -0.08 -0.20 12.26
N LEU A 248 -0.03 -1.43 12.78
CA LEU A 248 -0.20 -2.66 12.02
C LEU A 248 -0.97 -3.65 12.87
N ALA A 249 -2.09 -4.14 12.36
CA ALA A 249 -2.91 -5.13 13.05
C ALA A 249 -3.71 -5.98 12.05
N ASP A 250 -4.34 -7.05 12.53
CA ASP A 250 -5.41 -7.69 11.80
C ASP A 250 -6.58 -6.70 11.61
N ARG A 251 -7.35 -6.92 10.54
CA ARG A 251 -8.45 -6.03 10.15
C ARG A 251 -9.43 -5.78 11.30
N GLU A 252 -9.89 -6.84 11.96
CA GLU A 252 -10.93 -6.71 12.99
C GLU A 252 -10.43 -5.91 14.18
N THR A 253 -9.20 -6.15 14.61
CA THR A 253 -8.56 -5.42 15.71
C THR A 253 -8.38 -3.95 15.36
N LEU A 254 -7.88 -3.62 14.16
CA LEU A 254 -7.66 -2.23 13.75
C LEU A 254 -8.96 -1.41 13.74
N TYR A 255 -10.07 -1.99 13.28
CA TYR A 255 -11.37 -1.29 13.24
C TYR A 255 -12.05 -1.23 14.59
N ARG A 256 -11.88 -2.26 15.44
CA ARG A 256 -12.46 -2.30 16.79
C ARG A 256 -11.69 -1.44 17.79
N ASN A 257 -10.37 -1.48 17.75
CA ASN A 257 -9.48 -0.83 18.74
C ASN A 257 -8.30 -0.12 18.08
N PRO A 258 -8.52 0.92 17.23
CA PRO A 258 -7.44 1.74 16.69
C PRO A 258 -6.75 2.49 17.83
N ILE A 259 -5.43 2.44 17.89
CA ILE A 259 -4.66 3.05 18.98
C ILE A 259 -4.03 4.36 18.53
N HIS A 260 -3.35 4.35 17.38
CA HIS A 260 -2.62 5.52 16.90
C HIS A 260 -3.59 6.66 16.54
N PRO A 261 -3.31 7.91 16.95
CA PRO A 261 -4.20 9.06 16.66
C PRO A 261 -4.50 9.26 15.17
N TYR A 262 -3.50 9.04 14.31
CA TYR A 262 -3.67 9.12 12.87
C TYR A 262 -4.64 8.05 12.33
N THR A 263 -4.56 6.81 12.82
CA THR A 263 -5.49 5.73 12.46
C THR A 263 -6.92 6.09 12.86
N LYS A 264 -7.10 6.62 14.08
CA LYS A 264 -8.41 7.10 14.55
C LYS A 264 -8.97 8.19 13.64
N ALA A 265 -8.15 9.16 13.25
CA ALA A 265 -8.55 10.22 12.34
C ALA A 265 -8.96 9.69 10.96
N LEU A 266 -8.16 8.78 10.37
CA LEU A 266 -8.49 8.14 9.09
C LEU A 266 -9.81 7.35 9.16
N LEU A 267 -10.04 6.58 10.22
CA LEU A 267 -11.26 5.80 10.43
C LEU A 267 -12.49 6.70 10.68
N SER A 268 -12.29 7.86 11.32
CA SER A 268 -13.36 8.83 11.53
C SER A 268 -13.79 9.54 10.25
N ALA A 269 -12.90 9.66 9.28
CA ALA A 269 -13.16 10.29 7.99
C ALA A 269 -13.84 9.34 6.97
N ALA A 270 -13.81 8.03 7.22
CA ALA A 270 -14.46 7.04 6.34
C ALA A 270 -15.99 7.20 6.38
N PRO A 271 -16.66 7.24 5.20
CA PRO A 271 -18.12 7.35 5.11
C PRO A 271 -18.79 6.17 5.85
N ASN A 272 -19.73 6.49 6.75
CA ASN A 272 -20.47 5.46 7.48
C ASN A 272 -21.77 5.14 6.72
N PRO A 273 -22.01 3.88 6.31
CA PRO A 273 -23.25 3.52 5.61
C PRO A 273 -24.51 3.54 6.51
N THR A 274 -24.34 3.62 7.85
CA THR A 274 -25.47 3.66 8.79
C THR A 274 -25.90 5.10 9.12
N PRO A 275 -27.15 5.52 8.74
CA PRO A 275 -27.61 6.91 8.91
C PRO A 275 -27.81 7.37 10.37
N ARG A 276 -27.71 6.48 11.36
CA ARG A 276 -28.12 6.73 12.76
C ARG A 276 -27.00 6.97 13.76
N GLY A 277 -25.73 6.89 13.36
CA GLY A 277 -24.62 7.16 14.28
C GLY A 277 -23.84 8.40 13.86
N LYS A 278 -23.98 9.54 14.54
CA LYS A 278 -23.02 10.65 14.41
C LYS A 278 -21.68 10.18 14.99
N LYS A 279 -20.78 9.62 14.16
CA LYS A 279 -19.38 9.47 14.54
C LYS A 279 -18.79 10.87 14.69
N GLN A 280 -18.16 11.11 15.83
CA GLN A 280 -17.37 12.32 16.04
C GLN A 280 -16.19 12.29 15.05
N ARG A 281 -16.20 13.21 14.07
CA ARG A 281 -15.13 13.31 13.08
C ARG A 281 -13.90 13.89 13.75
N ILE A 282 -12.75 13.23 13.62
CA ILE A 282 -11.48 13.73 14.09
C ILE A 282 -10.81 14.47 12.92
N MET A 283 -10.58 15.76 13.07
CA MET A 283 -9.89 16.57 12.05
C MET A 283 -8.39 16.62 12.35
N LEU A 284 -7.59 16.35 11.31
CA LEU A 284 -6.16 16.58 11.34
C LEU A 284 -5.90 18.03 10.93
N LEU A 285 -5.55 18.88 11.88
CA LEU A 285 -5.22 20.28 11.64
C LEU A 285 -3.79 20.43 11.09
N GLY A 286 -3.64 21.40 10.20
CA GLY A 286 -2.39 21.77 9.55
C GLY A 286 -2.19 21.06 8.22
N ASP A 287 -1.34 21.66 7.37
CA ASP A 287 -0.96 21.06 6.10
C ASP A 287 -0.15 19.79 6.31
N VAL A 288 -0.29 18.84 5.39
CA VAL A 288 0.63 17.68 5.33
C VAL A 288 2.04 18.20 5.16
N PRO A 289 2.96 17.98 6.12
CA PRO A 289 4.32 18.45 5.97
C PRO A 289 4.90 17.96 4.65
N SER A 290 5.40 18.89 3.82
CA SER A 290 6.08 18.50 2.60
C SER A 290 7.26 17.60 2.97
N PRO A 291 7.45 16.45 2.31
CA PRO A 291 8.62 15.61 2.57
C PRO A 291 9.96 16.36 2.46
N ILE A 292 10.00 17.46 1.70
CA ILE A 292 11.16 18.32 1.55
C ILE A 292 11.30 19.33 2.71
N SER A 293 10.20 19.91 3.21
CA SER A 293 10.19 20.82 4.35
C SER A 293 10.46 20.08 5.66
N PHE A 294 10.06 18.81 5.74
CA PHE A 294 10.29 17.95 6.87
C PHE A 294 11.78 17.84 7.28
N PHE A 295 12.71 17.87 6.34
CA PHE A 295 14.15 17.77 6.60
C PHE A 295 14.83 19.06 7.04
N LYS A 296 14.35 20.20 6.56
CA LYS A 296 14.78 21.49 7.10
C LYS A 296 14.28 21.69 8.52
N ASP A 297 13.12 21.11 8.83
CA ASP A 297 12.47 21.28 10.12
C ASP A 297 12.94 20.24 11.15
N GLU A 298 13.48 19.05 10.77
CA GLU A 298 14.11 18.13 11.74
C GLU A 298 15.38 18.72 12.37
N GLU A 299 16.29 19.28 11.55
CA GLU A 299 17.49 19.96 12.09
C GLU A 299 17.11 21.23 12.86
N LYS A 300 16.11 21.96 12.36
CA LYS A 300 15.64 23.19 12.99
C LYS A 300 14.80 22.87 14.23
N LEU A 301 13.93 21.85 14.19
CA LEU A 301 13.15 21.38 15.33
C LEU A 301 14.06 20.77 16.40
N ALA A 302 15.06 19.97 16.03
CA ALA A 302 16.08 19.47 16.99
C ALA A 302 16.86 20.60 17.62
N ALA A 303 17.21 21.64 16.84
CA ALA A 303 17.87 22.84 17.34
C ALA A 303 16.94 23.69 18.21
N GLU A 304 15.67 23.83 17.86
CA GLU A 304 14.65 24.57 18.63
C GLU A 304 14.25 23.84 19.91
N ILE A 305 14.15 22.49 19.89
CA ILE A 305 13.95 21.65 21.09
C ILE A 305 15.16 21.80 22.02
N THR A 306 16.39 21.74 21.47
CA THR A 306 17.63 21.91 22.24
C THR A 306 17.78 23.34 22.78
N ALA A 307 17.23 24.33 22.08
CA ALA A 307 17.27 25.75 22.49
C ALA A 307 16.09 26.16 23.40
N GLY A 308 15.12 25.27 23.68
CA GLY A 308 13.96 25.57 24.52
C GLY A 308 12.97 26.59 23.89
N THR A 309 13.03 26.80 22.59
CA THR A 309 12.25 27.83 21.85
C THR A 309 11.06 27.26 21.07
N VAL A 310 10.58 26.06 21.41
CA VAL A 310 9.34 25.55 20.82
C VAL A 310 8.17 26.31 21.43
N ASN A 311 7.67 27.30 20.71
CA ASN A 311 6.37 27.90 21.01
C ASN A 311 5.30 26.82 20.79
N GLU A 312 4.83 26.24 21.91
CA GLU A 312 3.52 25.58 21.94
C GLU A 312 2.49 26.63 21.47
N MET A 313 1.53 26.22 20.65
CA MET A 313 0.34 27.04 20.39
C MET A 313 -0.17 27.53 21.75
N THR A 314 -0.31 28.85 21.91
CA THR A 314 -0.85 29.42 23.13
C THR A 314 -2.24 28.84 23.39
N GLU A 315 -2.69 28.82 24.66
CA GLU A 315 -4.07 28.39 24.97
C GLU A 315 -5.11 29.21 24.23
N GLU A 316 -4.83 30.46 23.87
CA GLU A 316 -5.69 31.34 23.05
C GLU A 316 -5.79 30.86 21.60
N GLU A 317 -4.69 30.48 20.95
CA GLU A 317 -4.72 29.90 19.60
C GLU A 317 -5.43 28.54 19.54
N ARG A 318 -5.35 27.75 20.63
CA ARG A 318 -6.13 26.50 20.79
C ARG A 318 -7.62 26.80 20.98
N ALA A 319 -7.96 27.85 21.74
CA ALA A 319 -9.33 28.27 21.97
C ALA A 319 -9.98 28.90 20.75
N GLU A 320 -9.26 29.70 19.96
CA GLU A 320 -9.74 30.24 18.68
C GLU A 320 -9.98 29.13 17.63
N ALA A 321 -9.05 28.21 17.47
CA ALA A 321 -9.22 27.05 16.60
C ALA A 321 -10.36 26.11 17.04
N ALA A 322 -10.65 26.06 18.35
CA ALA A 322 -11.77 25.29 18.91
C ALA A 322 -13.12 26.05 18.81
N ALA A 323 -13.10 27.37 18.78
CA ALA A 323 -14.32 28.21 18.72
C ALA A 323 -14.92 28.29 17.30
N GLU A 324 -14.09 28.10 16.25
CA GLU A 324 -14.55 28.02 14.86
C GLU A 324 -15.07 26.63 14.46
N LEU A 325 -14.87 25.61 15.28
CA LEU A 325 -15.24 24.23 14.99
C LEU A 325 -16.46 23.81 15.84
N ASP A 326 -17.48 23.29 15.15
CA ASP A 326 -18.62 22.61 15.74
C ASP A 326 -18.14 21.68 16.88
N THR A 327 -18.68 21.86 18.10
CA THR A 327 -18.28 21.20 19.36
C THR A 327 -18.30 19.64 19.33
N SER A 328 -18.62 19.06 18.17
CA SER A 328 -18.65 17.61 17.91
C SER A 328 -17.35 17.05 17.32
N VAL A 329 -16.30 17.87 17.08
CA VAL A 329 -15.10 17.45 16.35
C VAL A 329 -13.88 17.45 17.27
N ALA A 330 -13.28 16.24 17.48
CA ALA A 330 -11.99 16.12 18.14
C ALA A 330 -10.87 16.50 17.15
N THR A 331 -9.90 17.29 17.63
CA THR A 331 -8.82 17.82 16.81
C THR A 331 -7.47 17.24 17.19
N ILE A 332 -6.70 16.79 16.20
CA ILE A 332 -5.32 16.34 16.36
C ILE A 332 -4.43 17.20 15.46
N THR A 333 -3.41 17.84 16.05
CA THR A 333 -2.43 18.59 15.23
C THR A 333 -1.48 17.64 14.54
N ARG A 334 -1.23 17.85 13.24
CA ARG A 334 -0.23 17.04 12.49
C ARG A 334 1.17 17.16 13.08
N LYS A 335 1.48 18.27 13.76
CA LYS A 335 2.75 18.49 14.45
C LYS A 335 2.97 17.47 15.59
N SER A 336 1.92 17.10 16.32
CA SER A 336 2.01 16.09 17.38
C SER A 336 2.27 14.67 16.85
N LEU A 337 2.12 14.44 15.56
CA LEU A 337 2.37 13.14 14.91
C LEU A 337 3.79 13.04 14.27
N LEU A 338 4.63 14.07 14.45
CA LEU A 338 5.99 14.08 13.90
C LEU A 338 6.97 13.25 14.72
N ASP A 339 6.64 12.98 15.98
CA ASP A 339 7.41 12.06 16.80
C ASP A 339 7.30 10.64 16.23
N ARG A 340 8.41 9.91 16.14
CA ARG A 340 8.53 8.67 15.35
C ARG A 340 9.14 7.52 16.13
N PRO A 341 8.53 7.11 17.26
CA PRO A 341 9.00 5.94 17.96
C PRO A 341 8.83 4.67 17.12
N PRO A 342 9.63 3.62 17.37
CA PRO A 342 9.47 2.33 16.70
C PRO A 342 8.11 1.70 17.02
N LEU A 343 7.67 0.79 16.14
CA LEU A 343 6.50 -0.04 16.40
C LEU A 343 6.78 -0.95 17.61
N VAL A 344 5.85 -0.97 18.55
CA VAL A 344 5.86 -1.88 19.70
C VAL A 344 4.59 -2.72 19.71
N PRO A 345 4.66 -3.97 20.18
CA PRO A 345 3.47 -4.82 20.32
C PRO A 345 2.50 -4.22 21.35
N VAL A 346 1.21 -4.36 21.09
CA VAL A 346 0.13 -3.99 22.01
C VAL A 346 -0.12 -5.13 22.99
N GLU A 347 -0.21 -4.82 24.29
CA GLU A 347 -0.49 -5.82 25.31
C GLU A 347 -1.86 -6.49 25.08
N ASN A 348 -1.90 -7.81 25.20
CA ASN A 348 -3.09 -8.64 25.04
C ASN A 348 -3.73 -8.64 23.62
N GLU A 349 -3.06 -8.09 22.62
CA GLU A 349 -3.51 -8.10 21.21
C GLU A 349 -2.40 -8.66 20.31
N PRO A 350 -2.26 -9.99 20.18
CA PRO A 350 -1.23 -10.60 19.34
C PRO A 350 -1.32 -10.11 17.89
N GLY A 351 -0.18 -9.71 17.33
CA GLY A 351 -0.12 -9.19 15.94
C GLY A 351 -0.52 -7.71 15.80
N HIS A 352 -0.94 -7.04 16.87
CA HIS A 352 -1.18 -5.60 16.87
C HIS A 352 0.08 -4.85 17.29
N PHE A 353 0.57 -3.96 16.43
CA PHE A 353 1.74 -3.13 16.67
C PHE A 353 1.40 -1.67 16.46
N VAL A 354 1.89 -0.81 17.33
CA VAL A 354 1.66 0.63 17.26
C VAL A 354 2.93 1.42 17.55
N SER A 355 3.10 2.54 16.88
CA SER A 355 4.09 3.57 17.21
C SER A 355 3.55 4.39 18.36
N LYS A 356 4.11 4.18 19.58
CA LYS A 356 3.65 4.91 20.77
C LYS A 356 4.15 6.35 20.71
N HIS A 357 3.22 7.29 20.62
CA HIS A 357 3.48 8.68 20.98
C HIS A 357 3.48 8.78 22.51
N VAL A 358 4.56 9.30 23.06
CA VAL A 358 4.70 9.60 24.49
C VAL A 358 3.90 10.86 24.82
#